data_8f225479b47d0e83bec05f128d0281bf
#
_entry.id   8f225479b47d0e83bec05f128d0281bf
#
_cell.length_a   1.000
_cell.length_b   1.000
_cell.length_c   1.000
_cell.angle_alpha   90.00
_cell.angle_beta   90.00
_cell.angle_gamma   90.00
#
_symmetry.space_group_name_H-M   'P 1'
#
loop_
_entity.id
_entity.type
_entity.pdbx_description
1 polymer ?
#
loop_
_entity_poly.entity_id
_entity_poly.type
_entity_poly.pdbx_seq_one_letter_code
_entity_poly.pdbx_strand_id
1 'polypeptide(L)'
;MNKNDKGYIDLIIPILASTLFIVIFIVSAFFPIKKIDENALVSIIPTLIATPSPTLSATPTIIPTTTPTTSATVKATRAPTPVPIINNVPPGAGYSRQSVKTDSGTFTISLIAADIGSTRVIVDTASTSDCSSNCPALSLSDYVSRNGGFAGVNGTYFCPKDYSTCVGKENSFDLLVMNKDKYYFNSGNNVYSTNPAVIFGSGYIRFVSAASQWGRDTGVNGVIMNYPLLVFNGNISFGGDGDPKKGSKGSRSFVASRGNTVYIGVVHSATVAESAIALKALGMDNAMNLDNGGSTALWYGGYKVGPGRAIPNAIIFTK
;
A
#
# COMPACT_ATOMS: atom_id res chain seq x y z
N MET A 1 -34.88 42.93 -2.07
CA MET A 1 -33.95 43.13 -0.97
C MET A 1 -34.19 44.52 -0.38
N ASN A 2 -34.61 44.57 0.86
CA ASN A 2 -35.05 45.79 1.51
C ASN A 2 -33.83 46.65 1.88
N LYS A 3 -33.89 47.97 1.72
CA LYS A 3 -32.77 48.91 1.97
C LYS A 3 -32.20 48.83 3.39
N ASN A 4 -32.94 48.25 4.34
CA ASN A 4 -32.54 48.12 5.75
C ASN A 4 -31.56 46.91 5.99
N ASP A 5 -31.46 45.95 5.09
CA ASP A 5 -30.60 44.78 5.30
C ASP A 5 -29.12 45.06 5.00
N LYS A 6 -28.81 46.05 4.15
CA LYS A 6 -27.43 46.42 3.83
C LYS A 6 -26.66 47.03 5.02
N GLY A 7 -27.33 47.87 5.81
CA GLY A 7 -26.68 48.54 6.95
C GLY A 7 -26.30 47.58 8.09
N TYR A 8 -27.01 46.45 8.22
CA TYR A 8 -26.74 45.44 9.26
C TYR A 8 -25.54 44.55 8.92
N ILE A 9 -25.36 44.21 7.64
CA ILE A 9 -24.24 43.42 7.17
C ILE A 9 -22.93 44.19 7.25
N ASP A 10 -22.93 45.48 6.90
CA ASP A 10 -21.74 46.34 6.92
C ASP A 10 -21.20 46.60 8.35
N LEU A 11 -22.02 46.41 9.39
CA LEU A 11 -21.61 46.57 10.80
C LEU A 11 -21.13 45.24 11.42
N ILE A 12 -21.69 44.09 11.00
CA ILE A 12 -21.39 42.79 11.58
C ILE A 12 -20.02 42.30 11.15
N ILE A 13 -19.59 42.53 9.90
CA ILE A 13 -18.31 42.08 9.37
C ILE A 13 -17.12 42.69 10.14
N PRO A 14 -17.01 43.99 10.39
CA PRO A 14 -15.89 44.55 11.16
C PRO A 14 -15.91 44.13 12.64
N ILE A 15 -17.08 43.88 13.24
CA ILE A 15 -17.19 43.40 14.63
C ILE A 15 -16.66 41.93 14.71
N LEU A 16 -17.04 41.06 13.80
CA LEU A 16 -16.53 39.70 13.74
C LEU A 16 -15.02 39.63 13.47
N ALA A 17 -14.51 40.51 12.58
CA ALA A 17 -13.07 40.59 12.31
C ALA A 17 -12.30 41.06 13.55
N SER A 18 -12.78 42.06 14.26
CA SER A 18 -12.10 42.57 15.46
C SER A 18 -12.11 41.56 16.63
N THR A 19 -13.20 40.83 16.83
CA THR A 19 -13.26 39.75 17.84
C THR A 19 -12.32 38.62 17.54
N LEU A 20 -12.19 38.24 16.27
CA LEU A 20 -11.23 37.19 15.84
C LEU A 20 -9.77 37.62 16.09
N PHE A 21 -9.42 38.90 15.81
CA PHE A 21 -8.07 39.43 16.09
C PHE A 21 -7.77 39.44 17.58
N ILE A 22 -8.71 39.82 18.43
CA ILE A 22 -8.53 39.84 19.88
C ILE A 22 -8.34 38.43 20.43
N VAL A 23 -9.08 37.44 19.95
CA VAL A 23 -8.92 36.04 20.37
C VAL A 23 -7.54 35.47 19.94
N ILE A 24 -7.08 35.76 18.73
CA ILE A 24 -5.74 35.34 18.26
C ILE A 24 -4.64 35.98 19.11
N PHE A 25 -4.80 37.28 19.47
CA PHE A 25 -3.82 37.99 20.29
C PHE A 25 -3.74 37.43 21.71
N ILE A 26 -4.88 37.11 22.33
CA ILE A 26 -4.95 36.49 23.64
C ILE A 26 -4.33 35.09 23.63
N VAL A 27 -4.64 34.28 22.64
CA VAL A 27 -4.08 32.93 22.51
C VAL A 27 -2.57 32.97 22.35
N SER A 28 -2.05 33.90 21.54
CA SER A 28 -0.58 34.04 21.34
C SER A 28 0.15 34.57 22.59
N ALA A 29 -0.52 35.35 23.44
CA ALA A 29 0.04 35.84 24.70
C ALA A 29 0.13 34.75 25.79
N PHE A 30 -0.82 33.81 25.80
CA PHE A 30 -0.85 32.73 26.79
C PHE A 30 -0.09 31.46 26.36
N PHE A 31 0.17 31.30 25.05
CA PHE A 31 0.93 30.14 24.52
C PHE A 31 2.11 30.65 23.68
N PRO A 32 3.21 31.13 24.32
CA PRO A 32 4.39 31.52 23.57
C PRO A 32 4.97 30.33 22.84
N ILE A 33 5.11 30.43 21.51
CA ILE A 33 5.77 29.44 20.69
C ILE A 33 7.21 29.32 21.16
N LYS A 34 7.58 28.21 21.78
CA LYS A 34 8.94 27.92 22.21
C LYS A 34 9.80 27.84 20.94
N LYS A 35 10.72 28.83 20.79
CA LYS A 35 11.75 28.74 19.73
C LYS A 35 12.57 27.47 19.94
N ILE A 36 12.63 26.63 18.91
CA ILE A 36 13.52 25.46 18.88
C ILE A 36 14.95 26.02 18.77
N ASP A 37 15.78 25.73 19.75
CA ASP A 37 17.18 26.11 19.78
C ASP A 37 17.93 25.27 18.71
N GLU A 38 18.37 25.94 17.66
CA GLU A 38 19.06 25.32 16.50
C GLU A 38 20.47 24.77 16.84
N ASN A 39 20.95 24.99 18.07
CA ASN A 39 22.29 24.60 18.51
C ASN A 39 22.38 23.25 19.25
N ALA A 40 21.29 22.46 19.33
CA ALA A 40 21.29 21.15 20.00
C ALA A 40 21.70 19.97 19.09
N LEU A 41 22.20 20.22 17.89
CA LEU A 41 22.73 19.20 16.97
C LEU A 41 24.25 19.15 16.98
N VAL A 42 24.85 18.83 18.13
CA VAL A 42 26.29 18.48 18.17
C VAL A 42 26.47 17.13 18.85
N SER A 43 26.87 16.18 17.99
CA SER A 43 27.81 15.10 18.27
C SER A 43 27.41 14.02 19.27
N ILE A 44 26.89 12.90 18.77
CA ILE A 44 27.26 11.60 19.30
C ILE A 44 27.69 10.73 18.12
N ILE A 45 29.00 10.76 17.81
CA ILE A 45 29.65 9.74 16.98
C ILE A 45 29.99 8.59 17.92
N PRO A 46 29.43 7.38 17.76
CA PRO A 46 29.92 6.23 18.51
C PRO A 46 31.26 5.77 17.92
N THR A 47 32.29 5.83 18.73
CA THR A 47 33.60 5.24 18.47
C THR A 47 33.45 3.74 18.28
N LEU A 48 33.74 3.24 17.08
CA LEU A 48 33.81 1.81 16.80
C LEU A 48 35.00 1.22 17.57
N ILE A 49 34.73 0.45 18.63
CA ILE A 49 35.71 -0.42 19.28
C ILE A 49 35.83 -1.66 18.41
N ALA A 50 36.98 -1.85 17.83
CA ALA A 50 37.34 -3.07 17.08
C ALA A 50 37.43 -4.27 18.03
N THR A 51 36.58 -5.25 17.85
CA THR A 51 36.64 -6.54 18.52
C THR A 51 37.70 -7.41 17.84
N PRO A 52 38.66 -8.02 18.56
CA PRO A 52 39.68 -8.89 17.93
C PRO A 52 39.04 -10.20 17.43
N SER A 53 39.34 -10.53 16.19
CA SER A 53 38.96 -11.80 15.52
C SER A 53 39.68 -12.98 16.19
N PRO A 54 38.99 -14.11 16.48
CA PRO A 54 39.69 -15.32 16.98
C PRO A 54 40.48 -15.98 15.87
N THR A 55 41.75 -16.17 16.13
CA THR A 55 42.67 -16.93 15.30
C THR A 55 42.35 -18.44 15.39
N LEU A 56 41.91 -19.04 14.31
CA LEU A 56 41.75 -20.50 14.21
C LEU A 56 43.11 -21.14 13.98
N SER A 57 43.55 -21.94 14.95
CA SER A 57 44.71 -22.82 14.86
C SER A 57 44.38 -24.03 13.98
N ALA A 58 45.11 -24.23 12.91
CA ALA A 58 44.93 -25.36 12.02
C ALA A 58 45.73 -26.58 12.53
N THR A 59 45.01 -27.68 12.80
CA THR A 59 45.62 -29.01 13.04
C THR A 59 45.82 -29.73 11.70
N PRO A 60 46.99 -30.28 11.37
CA PRO A 60 47.20 -30.97 10.11
C PRO A 60 46.58 -32.37 10.13
N THR A 61 45.58 -32.61 9.30
CA THR A 61 45.02 -33.93 9.04
C THR A 61 45.68 -34.54 7.78
N ILE A 62 46.19 -35.75 7.91
CA ILE A 62 46.88 -36.55 6.87
C ILE A 62 45.82 -36.97 5.83
N ILE A 63 46.05 -36.65 4.55
CA ILE A 63 45.20 -37.02 3.43
C ILE A 63 45.70 -38.33 2.83
N PRO A 64 44.84 -39.36 2.62
CA PRO A 64 45.20 -40.50 1.75
C PRO A 64 45.02 -40.07 0.29
N THR A 65 46.07 -40.27 -0.48
CA THR A 65 46.11 -40.03 -1.93
C THR A 65 45.22 -41.04 -2.64
N THR A 66 44.14 -40.56 -3.26
CA THR A 66 43.37 -41.35 -4.24
C THR A 66 43.59 -40.80 -5.65
N THR A 67 43.90 -41.71 -6.56
CA THR A 67 44.15 -41.49 -7.98
C THR A 67 42.99 -40.78 -8.67
N PRO A 68 43.20 -39.77 -9.54
CA PRO A 68 42.11 -39.06 -10.19
C PRO A 68 41.51 -39.92 -11.33
N THR A 69 40.27 -40.34 -11.13
CA THR A 69 39.42 -40.81 -12.23
C THR A 69 38.86 -39.58 -12.94
N THR A 70 39.27 -39.38 -14.20
CA THR A 70 38.73 -38.31 -15.05
C THR A 70 37.26 -38.57 -15.37
N SER A 71 36.38 -37.97 -14.57
CA SER A 71 34.95 -37.89 -14.88
C SER A 71 34.70 -36.70 -15.80
N ALA A 72 34.23 -36.96 -17.02
CA ALA A 72 33.87 -35.93 -17.97
C ALA A 72 32.70 -35.12 -17.41
N THR A 73 32.96 -33.87 -17.01
CA THR A 73 31.93 -32.92 -16.56
C THR A 73 31.05 -32.53 -17.76
N VAL A 74 29.86 -33.13 -17.86
CA VAL A 74 28.83 -32.69 -18.78
C VAL A 74 28.38 -31.30 -18.32
N LYS A 75 28.79 -30.27 -19.08
CA LYS A 75 28.40 -28.90 -18.87
C LYS A 75 26.86 -28.82 -19.04
N ALA A 76 26.13 -28.75 -17.95
CA ALA A 76 24.67 -28.59 -17.99
C ALA A 76 24.35 -27.33 -18.79
N THR A 77 23.82 -27.52 -19.99
CA THR A 77 23.30 -26.44 -20.83
C THR A 77 22.08 -25.84 -20.07
N ARG A 78 22.26 -24.64 -19.58
CA ARG A 78 21.19 -23.91 -18.90
C ARG A 78 20.00 -23.74 -19.87
N ALA A 79 18.85 -24.30 -19.54
CA ALA A 79 17.66 -24.14 -20.35
C ALA A 79 17.44 -22.63 -20.63
N PRO A 80 17.06 -22.21 -21.84
CA PRO A 80 16.84 -20.82 -22.17
C PRO A 80 15.78 -20.26 -21.23
N THR A 81 16.09 -19.17 -20.55
CA THR A 81 15.12 -18.44 -19.73
C THR A 81 14.02 -17.98 -20.67
N PRO A 82 12.73 -18.31 -20.43
CA PRO A 82 11.65 -17.90 -21.32
C PRO A 82 11.63 -16.39 -21.44
N VAL A 83 11.71 -15.86 -22.65
CA VAL A 83 11.59 -14.43 -22.94
C VAL A 83 10.20 -14.00 -22.51
N PRO A 84 10.05 -12.99 -21.65
CA PRO A 84 8.73 -12.52 -21.22
C PRO A 84 7.91 -12.05 -22.45
N ILE A 85 6.74 -12.63 -22.63
CA ILE A 85 5.82 -12.21 -23.70
C ILE A 85 5.33 -10.81 -23.34
N ILE A 86 5.59 -9.83 -24.23
CA ILE A 86 5.05 -8.49 -24.09
C ILE A 86 3.56 -8.56 -24.42
N ASN A 87 2.72 -8.22 -23.45
CA ASN A 87 1.27 -8.19 -23.63
C ASN A 87 0.67 -7.05 -22.80
N ASN A 88 0.11 -6.07 -23.47
CA ASN A 88 -0.60 -4.94 -22.84
C ASN A 88 -2.11 -5.21 -22.69
N VAL A 89 -2.58 -6.43 -22.96
CA VAL A 89 -3.97 -6.84 -22.74
C VAL A 89 -4.04 -7.57 -21.39
N PRO A 90 -4.83 -7.10 -20.42
CA PRO A 90 -4.98 -7.80 -19.15
C PRO A 90 -5.79 -9.09 -19.33
N PRO A 91 -5.56 -10.13 -18.48
CA PRO A 91 -6.36 -11.33 -18.51
C PRO A 91 -7.82 -11.02 -18.15
N GLY A 92 -8.76 -11.79 -18.72
CA GLY A 92 -10.17 -11.71 -18.33
C GLY A 92 -10.49 -12.45 -17.04
N ALA A 93 -9.68 -13.46 -16.66
CA ALA A 93 -9.86 -14.24 -15.45
C ALA A 93 -8.55 -14.94 -15.02
N GLY A 94 -8.45 -15.24 -13.71
CA GLY A 94 -7.35 -15.99 -13.12
C GLY A 94 -6.05 -15.23 -13.02
N TYR A 95 -4.96 -15.96 -12.74
CA TYR A 95 -3.63 -15.40 -12.55
C TYR A 95 -2.88 -15.28 -13.87
N SER A 96 -2.18 -14.15 -14.05
CA SER A 96 -1.22 -13.92 -15.13
C SER A 96 0.03 -13.22 -14.60
N ARG A 97 1.17 -13.54 -15.22
CA ARG A 97 2.41 -12.76 -15.08
C ARG A 97 2.86 -12.36 -16.48
N GLN A 98 2.86 -11.08 -16.77
CA GLN A 98 3.11 -10.55 -18.10
C GLN A 98 4.01 -9.32 -18.08
N SER A 99 4.64 -9.01 -19.20
CA SER A 99 5.43 -7.81 -19.42
C SER A 99 4.59 -6.79 -20.19
N VAL A 100 4.45 -5.60 -19.63
CA VAL A 100 3.71 -4.47 -20.20
C VAL A 100 4.71 -3.45 -20.72
N LYS A 101 4.62 -3.12 -22.00
CA LYS A 101 5.47 -2.11 -22.66
C LYS A 101 4.84 -0.73 -22.51
N THR A 102 5.63 0.25 -22.13
CA THR A 102 5.26 1.66 -22.02
C THR A 102 6.35 2.52 -22.65
N ASP A 103 6.10 3.81 -22.81
CA ASP A 103 7.12 4.77 -23.25
C ASP A 103 8.27 4.94 -22.25
N SER A 104 8.01 4.65 -20.95
CA SER A 104 8.99 4.72 -19.86
C SER A 104 9.76 3.41 -19.65
N GLY A 105 9.48 2.36 -20.43
CA GLY A 105 10.13 1.06 -20.32
C GLY A 105 9.15 -0.11 -20.28
N THR A 106 9.67 -1.28 -19.93
CA THR A 106 8.88 -2.52 -19.82
C THR A 106 8.78 -2.94 -18.35
N PHE A 107 7.58 -3.16 -17.87
CA PHE A 107 7.30 -3.53 -16.47
C PHE A 107 6.69 -4.93 -16.42
N THR A 108 7.20 -5.77 -15.51
CA THR A 108 6.57 -7.06 -15.22
C THR A 108 5.44 -6.85 -14.21
N ILE A 109 4.26 -7.39 -14.51
CA ILE A 109 3.09 -7.33 -13.64
C ILE A 109 2.61 -8.75 -13.35
N SER A 110 2.46 -9.08 -12.07
CA SER A 110 1.73 -10.26 -11.59
C SER A 110 0.34 -9.81 -11.18
N LEU A 111 -0.72 -10.35 -11.77
CA LEU A 111 -2.08 -9.92 -11.47
C LEU A 111 -3.07 -11.09 -11.50
N ILE A 112 -4.16 -10.90 -10.79
CA ILE A 112 -5.31 -11.81 -10.76
C ILE A 112 -6.52 -11.03 -11.20
N ALA A 113 -7.25 -11.55 -12.18
CA ALA A 113 -8.48 -11.01 -12.70
C ALA A 113 -9.67 -11.84 -12.24
N ALA A 114 -10.78 -11.20 -11.90
CA ALA A 114 -12.03 -11.85 -11.57
C ALA A 114 -13.22 -11.00 -12.04
N ASP A 115 -14.27 -11.65 -12.55
CA ASP A 115 -15.52 -10.98 -12.88
C ASP A 115 -16.22 -10.55 -11.59
N ILE A 116 -16.56 -9.25 -11.49
CA ILE A 116 -17.14 -8.66 -10.26
C ILE A 116 -18.58 -9.12 -10.00
N GLY A 117 -19.30 -9.57 -11.05
CA GLY A 117 -20.67 -10.06 -10.92
C GLY A 117 -20.74 -11.45 -10.28
N SER A 118 -19.69 -12.26 -10.40
CA SER A 118 -19.58 -13.62 -9.86
C SER A 118 -18.58 -13.76 -8.71
N THR A 119 -17.86 -12.70 -8.37
CA THR A 119 -16.84 -12.69 -7.30
C THR A 119 -17.25 -11.73 -6.20
N ARG A 120 -17.31 -12.23 -4.98
CA ARG A 120 -17.44 -11.37 -3.80
C ARG A 120 -16.05 -10.90 -3.37
N VAL A 121 -15.83 -9.59 -3.42
CA VAL A 121 -14.59 -8.98 -2.90
C VAL A 121 -14.85 -8.47 -1.50
N ILE A 122 -14.02 -8.88 -0.54
CA ILE A 122 -14.12 -8.47 0.86
C ILE A 122 -12.80 -7.85 1.33
N VAL A 123 -12.87 -7.00 2.34
CA VAL A 123 -11.73 -6.56 3.15
C VAL A 123 -11.80 -7.28 4.49
N ASP A 124 -10.71 -7.90 4.91
CA ASP A 124 -10.64 -8.58 6.19
C ASP A 124 -9.53 -7.98 7.06
N THR A 125 -9.70 -7.95 8.38
CA THR A 125 -8.79 -7.33 9.36
C THR A 125 -8.40 -8.33 10.42
N ALA A 126 -7.15 -8.31 10.87
CA ALA A 126 -6.68 -9.17 11.96
C ALA A 126 -7.27 -8.75 13.31
N SER A 127 -7.43 -7.44 13.51
CA SER A 127 -8.10 -6.89 14.67
C SER A 127 -9.62 -6.90 14.49
N THR A 128 -10.36 -7.02 15.57
CA THR A 128 -11.84 -6.91 15.59
C THR A 128 -12.32 -5.50 15.92
N SER A 129 -11.41 -4.60 16.31
CA SER A 129 -11.69 -3.20 16.66
C SER A 129 -10.49 -2.33 16.35
N ASP A 130 -10.67 -1.00 16.38
CA ASP A 130 -9.58 -0.03 16.26
C ASP A 130 -8.44 -0.38 17.22
N CYS A 131 -7.20 -0.29 16.72
CA CYS A 131 -6.01 -0.69 17.44
C CYS A 131 -4.87 0.29 17.12
N SER A 132 -4.25 0.83 18.16
CA SER A 132 -3.20 1.85 18.05
C SER A 132 -1.78 1.35 18.35
N SER A 133 -1.63 0.19 18.98
CA SER A 133 -0.32 -0.38 19.34
C SER A 133 -0.39 -1.89 19.52
N ASN A 134 0.67 -2.61 19.17
CA ASN A 134 0.76 -4.07 19.23
C ASN A 134 -0.44 -4.77 18.56
N CYS A 135 -0.86 -4.19 17.44
CA CYS A 135 -2.03 -4.66 16.74
C CYS A 135 -1.78 -6.06 16.15
N PRO A 136 -2.80 -6.93 16.14
CA PRO A 136 -2.68 -8.23 15.50
C PRO A 136 -2.43 -8.06 14.00
N ALA A 137 -1.61 -8.95 13.47
CA ALA A 137 -1.32 -9.05 12.04
C ALA A 137 -1.26 -10.53 11.66
N LEU A 138 -1.69 -10.86 10.45
CA LEU A 138 -1.75 -12.22 9.93
C LEU A 138 -1.00 -12.32 8.61
N SER A 139 -0.60 -13.53 8.23
CA SER A 139 -0.11 -13.79 6.88
C SER A 139 -1.26 -13.64 5.86
N LEU A 140 -0.92 -13.33 4.61
CA LEU A 140 -1.93 -13.27 3.55
C LEU A 140 -2.61 -14.64 3.35
N SER A 141 -1.88 -15.75 3.52
CA SER A 141 -2.43 -17.11 3.45
C SER A 141 -3.51 -17.36 4.51
N ASP A 142 -3.31 -16.85 5.75
CA ASP A 142 -4.30 -17.01 6.82
C ASP A 142 -5.58 -16.22 6.51
N TYR A 143 -5.45 -15.01 5.97
CA TYR A 143 -6.62 -14.25 5.50
C TYR A 143 -7.40 -14.98 4.42
N VAL A 144 -6.70 -15.51 3.40
CA VAL A 144 -7.36 -16.27 2.32
C VAL A 144 -8.03 -17.53 2.86
N SER A 145 -7.33 -18.32 3.67
CA SER A 145 -7.82 -19.60 4.19
C SER A 145 -9.05 -19.42 5.09
N ARG A 146 -9.00 -18.49 6.04
CA ARG A 146 -10.11 -18.29 7.00
C ARG A 146 -11.40 -17.74 6.35
N ASN A 147 -11.29 -17.17 5.15
CA ASN A 147 -12.43 -16.65 4.40
C ASN A 147 -12.89 -17.57 3.25
N GLY A 148 -12.28 -18.75 3.08
CA GLY A 148 -12.55 -19.60 1.92
C GLY A 148 -12.23 -18.89 0.59
N GLY A 149 -11.25 -17.96 0.61
CA GLY A 149 -10.87 -17.17 -0.55
C GLY A 149 -10.07 -17.98 -1.56
N PHE A 150 -10.16 -17.62 -2.84
CA PHE A 150 -9.33 -18.21 -3.89
C PHE A 150 -8.17 -17.31 -4.28
N ALA A 151 -8.25 -16.00 -3.96
CA ALA A 151 -7.19 -15.03 -4.22
C ALA A 151 -7.14 -13.96 -3.12
N GLY A 152 -6.00 -13.28 -3.00
CA GLY A 152 -5.84 -12.17 -2.06
C GLY A 152 -4.60 -11.34 -2.34
N VAL A 153 -4.60 -10.11 -1.83
CA VAL A 153 -3.50 -9.15 -1.84
C VAL A 153 -3.44 -8.42 -0.50
N ASN A 154 -2.26 -7.97 -0.09
CA ASN A 154 -2.10 -7.11 1.10
C ASN A 154 -2.91 -5.82 0.98
N GLY A 155 -3.26 -5.23 2.11
CA GLY A 155 -4.15 -4.09 2.18
C GLY A 155 -3.46 -2.73 2.28
N THR A 156 -3.96 -1.88 3.19
CA THR A 156 -3.56 -0.48 3.37
C THR A 156 -2.21 -0.33 4.06
N TYR A 157 -1.62 0.87 3.97
CA TYR A 157 -0.43 1.26 4.75
C TYR A 157 -0.66 1.07 6.25
N PHE A 158 0.40 0.66 6.93
CA PHE A 158 0.42 0.51 8.38
C PHE A 158 1.84 0.77 8.93
N CYS A 159 2.00 0.73 10.24
CA CYS A 159 3.27 0.91 10.91
C CYS A 159 3.91 -0.45 11.25
N PRO A 160 4.83 -0.98 10.43
CA PRO A 160 5.40 -2.30 10.65
C PRO A 160 6.23 -2.36 11.93
N LYS A 161 6.11 -3.46 12.66
CA LYS A 161 6.83 -3.69 13.94
C LYS A 161 8.36 -3.64 13.79
N ASP A 162 8.91 -3.93 12.60
CA ASP A 162 10.35 -3.90 12.31
C ASP A 162 10.90 -2.49 12.00
N TYR A 163 10.05 -1.47 12.01
CA TYR A 163 10.48 -0.07 11.83
C TYR A 163 10.66 0.62 13.19
N SER A 164 11.84 1.18 13.43
CA SER A 164 12.12 1.91 14.68
C SER A 164 11.18 3.09 14.91
N THR A 165 10.68 3.72 13.84
CA THR A 165 9.69 4.81 13.89
C THR A 165 8.29 4.35 14.26
N CYS A 166 8.05 3.03 14.32
CA CYS A 166 6.76 2.42 14.66
C CYS A 166 6.67 1.89 16.08
N VAL A 167 7.73 2.07 16.90
CA VAL A 167 7.70 1.71 18.31
C VAL A 167 6.53 2.39 19.02
N GLY A 168 5.70 1.61 19.70
CA GLY A 168 4.46 2.07 20.35
C GLY A 168 3.27 2.22 19.40
N LYS A 169 3.42 1.86 18.10
CA LYS A 169 2.37 1.88 17.08
C LYS A 169 2.39 0.62 16.22
N GLU A 170 2.96 -0.46 16.72
CA GLU A 170 3.23 -1.68 15.97
C GLU A 170 1.96 -2.23 15.34
N ASN A 171 2.02 -2.43 14.00
CA ASN A 171 0.95 -2.91 13.13
C ASN A 171 -0.33 -2.07 13.12
N SER A 172 -0.32 -0.86 13.72
CA SER A 172 -1.45 0.06 13.60
C SER A 172 -1.55 0.63 12.18
N PHE A 173 -2.76 0.97 11.75
CA PHE A 173 -3.01 1.68 10.50
C PHE A 173 -4.01 2.82 10.73
N ASP A 174 -3.78 3.96 10.07
CA ASP A 174 -4.54 5.19 10.30
C ASP A 174 -5.58 5.46 9.20
N LEU A 175 -5.64 4.58 8.18
CA LEU A 175 -6.51 4.76 7.03
C LEU A 175 -7.87 4.09 7.28
N LEU A 176 -8.94 4.66 6.69
CA LEU A 176 -10.26 4.08 6.78
C LEU A 176 -10.31 2.68 6.16
N VAL A 177 -10.84 1.75 6.91
CA VAL A 177 -11.25 0.42 6.45
C VAL A 177 -12.64 0.13 7.01
N MET A 178 -13.55 -0.37 6.18
CA MET A 178 -14.72 -1.12 6.62
C MET A 178 -14.53 -2.58 6.22
N ASN A 179 -14.44 -3.47 7.20
CA ASN A 179 -14.20 -4.89 6.95
C ASN A 179 -15.50 -5.65 6.57
N LYS A 180 -15.34 -6.93 6.24
CA LYS A 180 -16.46 -7.84 5.88
C LYS A 180 -17.57 -7.93 6.94
N ASP A 181 -17.24 -7.68 8.20
CA ASP A 181 -18.16 -7.72 9.34
C ASP A 181 -18.80 -6.36 9.62
N LYS A 182 -18.63 -5.39 8.72
CA LYS A 182 -19.17 -4.02 8.78
C LYS A 182 -18.58 -3.20 9.92
N TYR A 183 -17.45 -3.61 10.47
CA TYR A 183 -16.74 -2.81 11.45
C TYR A 183 -15.90 -1.72 10.75
N TYR A 184 -15.98 -0.51 11.28
CA TYR A 184 -15.28 0.66 10.78
C TYR A 184 -14.02 0.90 11.59
N PHE A 185 -12.88 0.88 10.94
CA PHE A 185 -11.60 1.32 11.48
C PHE A 185 -11.33 2.76 11.02
N ASN A 186 -10.89 3.62 11.93
CA ASN A 186 -10.57 5.02 11.65
C ASN A 186 -11.73 5.76 10.96
N SER A 187 -12.93 5.63 11.51
CA SER A 187 -14.18 6.07 10.90
C SER A 187 -14.24 7.58 10.60
N GLY A 188 -13.46 8.41 11.32
CA GLY A 188 -13.31 9.84 11.05
C GLY A 188 -12.78 10.14 9.64
N ASN A 189 -11.95 9.27 9.09
CA ASN A 189 -11.39 9.42 7.75
C ASN A 189 -12.43 9.37 6.62
N ASN A 190 -13.60 8.80 6.86
CA ASN A 190 -14.69 8.86 5.88
C ASN A 190 -15.23 10.30 5.68
N VAL A 191 -15.23 11.11 6.73
CA VAL A 191 -15.83 12.46 6.68
C VAL A 191 -14.81 13.51 6.29
N TYR A 192 -13.57 13.39 6.76
CA TYR A 192 -12.58 14.45 6.69
C TYR A 192 -11.44 14.16 5.70
N SER A 193 -11.19 12.91 5.36
CA SER A 193 -10.06 12.56 4.50
C SER A 193 -10.33 12.84 3.03
N THR A 194 -9.34 13.47 2.39
CA THR A 194 -9.25 13.64 0.94
C THR A 194 -8.49 12.50 0.25
N ASN A 195 -7.99 11.49 0.99
CA ASN A 195 -7.34 10.33 0.41
C ASN A 195 -8.36 9.41 -0.27
N PRO A 196 -7.97 8.74 -1.37
CA PRO A 196 -8.87 7.89 -2.14
C PRO A 196 -9.28 6.62 -1.40
N ALA A 197 -10.44 6.09 -1.79
CA ALA A 197 -10.93 4.82 -1.30
C ALA A 197 -11.49 3.94 -2.43
N VAL A 198 -11.51 2.62 -2.18
CA VAL A 198 -12.16 1.62 -3.02
C VAL A 198 -13.27 0.96 -2.24
N ILE A 199 -14.45 0.94 -2.83
CA ILE A 199 -15.69 0.40 -2.27
C ILE A 199 -16.05 -0.87 -3.06
N PHE A 200 -16.19 -2.00 -2.37
CA PHE A 200 -16.57 -3.29 -2.93
C PHE A 200 -18.04 -3.59 -2.61
N GLY A 201 -18.90 -3.51 -3.60
CA GLY A 201 -20.32 -3.86 -3.49
C GLY A 201 -20.61 -5.23 -4.09
N SER A 202 -21.87 -5.67 -3.99
CA SER A 202 -22.32 -6.86 -4.69
C SER A 202 -22.47 -6.56 -6.18
N GLY A 203 -21.62 -7.15 -7.00
CA GLY A 203 -21.60 -6.96 -8.45
C GLY A 203 -21.05 -5.62 -8.93
N TYR A 204 -20.38 -4.83 -8.06
CA TYR A 204 -19.72 -3.61 -8.50
C TYR A 204 -18.49 -3.27 -7.65
N ILE A 205 -17.60 -2.46 -8.24
CA ILE A 205 -16.48 -1.81 -7.56
C ILE A 205 -16.51 -0.33 -7.89
N ARG A 206 -16.30 0.53 -6.89
CA ARG A 206 -16.26 1.98 -7.07
C ARG A 206 -15.00 2.57 -6.47
N PHE A 207 -14.30 3.38 -7.25
CA PHE A 207 -13.17 4.18 -6.81
C PHE A 207 -13.65 5.61 -6.56
N VAL A 208 -13.22 6.21 -5.46
CA VAL A 208 -13.47 7.63 -5.15
C VAL A 208 -12.15 8.33 -4.90
N SER A 209 -12.03 9.59 -5.35
CA SER A 209 -10.82 10.38 -5.17
C SER A 209 -10.64 10.88 -3.73
N ALA A 210 -11.73 10.91 -2.95
CA ALA A 210 -11.71 11.23 -1.53
C ALA A 210 -12.68 10.31 -0.77
N ALA A 211 -12.26 9.78 0.38
CA ALA A 211 -13.08 8.89 1.20
C ALA A 211 -14.41 9.53 1.63
N SER A 212 -14.45 10.84 1.80
CA SER A 212 -15.66 11.61 2.08
C SER A 212 -16.78 11.43 1.04
N GLN A 213 -16.43 11.01 -0.20
CA GLN A 213 -17.39 10.75 -1.28
C GLN A 213 -18.07 9.37 -1.18
N TRP A 214 -17.68 8.55 -0.23
CA TRP A 214 -18.29 7.22 -0.07
C TRP A 214 -19.73 7.31 0.46
N GLY A 215 -20.03 8.19 1.40
CA GLY A 215 -21.37 8.36 1.96
C GLY A 215 -21.75 7.35 3.04
N ARG A 216 -20.84 6.53 3.55
CA ARG A 216 -21.05 5.51 4.61
C ARG A 216 -22.11 4.45 4.28
N ASP A 217 -22.21 4.05 3.03
CA ASP A 217 -23.07 2.93 2.65
C ASP A 217 -22.58 1.63 3.30
N THR A 218 -23.39 1.07 4.21
CA THR A 218 -23.10 -0.17 4.94
C THR A 218 -23.54 -1.42 4.18
N GLY A 219 -24.28 -1.28 3.08
CA GLY A 219 -24.71 -2.38 2.23
C GLY A 219 -23.58 -3.03 1.43
N VAL A 220 -22.40 -2.39 1.35
CA VAL A 220 -21.25 -2.87 0.60
C VAL A 220 -20.48 -3.98 1.34
N ASN A 221 -19.68 -4.79 0.63
CA ASN A 221 -18.93 -5.91 1.18
C ASN A 221 -17.68 -5.48 1.98
N GLY A 222 -17.12 -4.30 1.65
CA GLY A 222 -15.96 -3.75 2.34
C GLY A 222 -15.50 -2.46 1.67
N VAL A 223 -14.72 -1.69 2.40
CA VAL A 223 -14.09 -0.45 1.92
C VAL A 223 -12.65 -0.40 2.40
N ILE A 224 -11.75 0.02 1.53
CA ILE A 224 -10.36 0.24 1.87
C ILE A 224 -9.88 1.59 1.34
N MET A 225 -9.30 2.39 2.21
CA MET A 225 -8.61 3.62 1.83
C MET A 225 -7.12 3.34 1.74
N ASN A 226 -6.49 3.88 0.73
CA ASN A 226 -5.03 3.97 0.60
C ASN A 226 -4.67 5.09 -0.38
N TYR A 227 -3.38 5.35 -0.60
CA TYR A 227 -2.93 6.37 -1.54
C TYR A 227 -1.58 6.00 -2.18
N PRO A 228 -1.27 6.57 -3.35
CA PRO A 228 -2.14 7.40 -4.19
C PRO A 228 -3.13 6.59 -5.04
N LEU A 229 -4.14 7.28 -5.58
CA LEU A 229 -4.87 6.81 -6.72
C LEU A 229 -3.93 6.84 -7.94
N LEU A 230 -3.75 5.72 -8.63
CA LEU A 230 -2.78 5.55 -9.72
C LEU A 230 -3.39 5.91 -11.08
N VAL A 231 -4.55 5.33 -11.34
CA VAL A 231 -5.36 5.57 -12.54
C VAL A 231 -6.78 5.91 -12.09
N PHE A 232 -7.40 6.91 -12.68
CA PHE A 232 -8.77 7.30 -12.41
C PHE A 232 -9.49 7.70 -13.70
N ASN A 233 -10.63 7.06 -13.97
CA ASN A 233 -11.41 7.24 -15.20
C ASN A 233 -10.52 7.12 -16.45
N GLY A 234 -9.66 6.12 -16.47
CA GLY A 234 -8.75 5.85 -17.58
C GLY A 234 -7.57 6.82 -17.72
N ASN A 235 -7.33 7.74 -16.81
CA ASN A 235 -6.23 8.69 -16.84
C ASN A 235 -5.24 8.45 -15.71
N ILE A 236 -3.95 8.72 -15.94
CA ILE A 236 -2.93 8.68 -14.89
C ILE A 236 -3.28 9.78 -13.87
N SER A 237 -3.44 9.38 -12.60
CA SER A 237 -3.79 10.27 -11.49
C SER A 237 -2.59 10.59 -10.59
N PHE A 238 -1.47 9.87 -10.73
CA PHE A 238 -0.28 10.07 -9.92
C PHE A 238 0.99 10.05 -10.77
N GLY A 239 1.71 11.17 -10.79
CA GLY A 239 2.99 11.34 -11.49
C GLY A 239 4.21 11.46 -10.56
N GLY A 240 4.00 11.37 -9.23
CA GLY A 240 5.02 11.57 -8.19
C GLY A 240 4.70 12.76 -7.30
N ASP A 241 5.23 12.74 -6.06
CA ASP A 241 5.02 13.79 -5.05
C ASP A 241 6.30 14.12 -4.26
N GLY A 242 7.48 13.65 -4.73
CA GLY A 242 8.77 13.87 -4.07
C GLY A 242 9.03 12.94 -2.87
N ASP A 243 8.10 12.09 -2.45
CA ASP A 243 8.32 11.11 -1.39
C ASP A 243 9.37 10.06 -1.85
N PRO A 244 10.54 9.94 -1.18
CA PRO A 244 11.60 9.03 -1.58
C PRO A 244 11.18 7.55 -1.52
N LYS A 245 10.24 7.16 -0.65
CA LYS A 245 9.72 5.79 -0.58
C LYS A 245 8.87 5.46 -1.81
N LYS A 246 8.06 6.40 -2.29
CA LYS A 246 7.28 6.25 -3.52
C LYS A 246 8.14 6.36 -4.78
N GLY A 247 9.20 7.17 -4.74
CA GLY A 247 10.16 7.35 -5.82
C GLY A 247 11.20 6.25 -5.95
N SER A 248 11.40 5.39 -4.94
CA SER A 248 12.30 4.24 -5.04
C SER A 248 11.66 3.10 -5.85
N LYS A 249 12.47 2.27 -6.52
CA LYS A 249 11.98 1.07 -7.23
C LYS A 249 11.73 -0.07 -6.26
N GLY A 250 10.60 -0.76 -6.44
CA GLY A 250 10.21 -1.91 -5.59
C GLY A 250 8.99 -2.64 -6.12
N SER A 251 8.49 -3.59 -5.35
CA SER A 251 7.21 -4.25 -5.62
C SER A 251 6.07 -3.34 -5.18
N ARG A 252 5.11 -3.09 -6.08
CA ARG A 252 4.00 -2.15 -5.91
C ARG A 252 2.67 -2.88 -6.02
N SER A 253 2.06 -3.14 -4.86
CA SER A 253 0.74 -3.77 -4.81
C SER A 253 -0.35 -2.79 -5.24
N PHE A 254 -1.37 -3.30 -5.90
CA PHE A 254 -2.49 -2.51 -6.37
C PHE A 254 -3.82 -3.28 -6.35
N VAL A 255 -4.91 -2.53 -6.33
CA VAL A 255 -6.25 -2.94 -6.71
C VAL A 255 -6.72 -2.09 -7.88
N ALA A 256 -7.36 -2.69 -8.88
CA ALA A 256 -7.78 -2.00 -10.08
C ALA A 256 -9.09 -2.55 -10.65
N SER A 257 -9.67 -1.82 -11.61
CA SER A 257 -10.84 -2.26 -12.38
C SER A 257 -10.71 -1.92 -13.86
N ARG A 258 -11.35 -2.75 -14.70
CA ARG A 258 -11.60 -2.50 -16.12
C ARG A 258 -12.95 -3.12 -16.51
N GLY A 259 -13.92 -2.27 -16.86
CA GLY A 259 -15.29 -2.75 -17.05
C GLY A 259 -15.79 -3.54 -15.84
N ASN A 260 -16.30 -4.73 -16.06
CA ASN A 260 -16.80 -5.63 -15.03
C ASN A 260 -15.71 -6.53 -14.38
N THR A 261 -14.44 -6.29 -14.68
CA THR A 261 -13.35 -7.10 -14.11
C THR A 261 -12.64 -6.33 -13.01
N VAL A 262 -12.50 -6.97 -11.84
CA VAL A 262 -11.66 -6.50 -10.75
C VAL A 262 -10.30 -7.20 -10.81
N TYR A 263 -9.26 -6.43 -10.53
CA TYR A 263 -7.86 -6.89 -10.54
C TYR A 263 -7.21 -6.60 -9.20
N ILE A 264 -6.42 -7.54 -8.72
CA ILE A 264 -5.44 -7.34 -7.66
C ILE A 264 -4.08 -7.79 -8.18
N GLY A 265 -3.00 -7.13 -7.77
CA GLY A 265 -1.71 -7.51 -8.33
C GLY A 265 -0.53 -6.70 -7.80
N VAL A 266 0.61 -6.94 -8.45
CA VAL A 266 1.91 -6.33 -8.12
C VAL A 266 2.63 -5.94 -9.41
N VAL A 267 3.02 -4.66 -9.49
CA VAL A 267 3.98 -4.17 -10.49
C VAL A 267 5.39 -4.34 -9.91
N HIS A 268 6.25 -5.06 -10.59
CA HIS A 268 7.59 -5.39 -10.10
C HIS A 268 8.61 -4.32 -10.50
N SER A 269 9.55 -4.03 -9.60
CA SER A 269 10.70 -3.15 -9.83
C SER A 269 10.32 -1.77 -10.38
N ALA A 270 9.23 -1.20 -9.89
CA ALA A 270 8.68 0.08 -10.32
C ALA A 270 8.65 1.08 -9.16
N THR A 271 8.71 2.37 -9.48
CA THR A 271 8.24 3.43 -8.59
C THR A 271 6.71 3.43 -8.55
N VAL A 272 6.10 4.19 -7.62
CA VAL A 272 4.64 4.31 -7.59
C VAL A 272 4.11 5.02 -8.85
N ALA A 273 4.83 6.04 -9.34
CA ALA A 273 4.48 6.73 -10.59
C ALA A 273 4.60 5.82 -11.83
N GLU A 274 5.67 5.02 -11.92
CA GLU A 274 5.83 4.02 -12.99
C GLU A 274 4.73 2.96 -12.95
N SER A 275 4.22 2.62 -11.75
CA SER A 275 3.08 1.69 -11.62
C SER A 275 1.80 2.29 -12.22
N ALA A 276 1.56 3.59 -12.06
CA ALA A 276 0.44 4.28 -12.70
C ALA A 276 0.55 4.23 -14.23
N ILE A 277 1.75 4.47 -14.77
CA ILE A 277 2.03 4.39 -16.22
C ILE A 277 1.78 2.96 -16.74
N ALA A 278 2.30 1.95 -16.03
CA ALA A 278 2.17 0.55 -16.42
C ALA A 278 0.70 0.07 -16.39
N LEU A 279 -0.06 0.45 -15.36
CA LEU A 279 -1.48 0.09 -15.22
C LEU A 279 -2.36 0.82 -16.23
N LYS A 280 -2.05 2.07 -16.57
CA LYS A 280 -2.69 2.78 -17.67
C LYS A 280 -2.42 2.11 -19.03
N ALA A 281 -1.16 1.74 -19.28
CA ALA A 281 -0.79 1.03 -20.51
C ALA A 281 -1.43 -0.36 -20.63
N LEU A 282 -1.72 -1.00 -19.47
CA LEU A 282 -2.49 -2.24 -19.39
C LEU A 282 -4.00 -2.01 -19.60
N GLY A 283 -4.45 -0.77 -19.70
CA GLY A 283 -5.84 -0.40 -19.98
C GLY A 283 -6.75 -0.42 -18.76
N MET A 284 -6.23 -0.23 -17.54
CA MET A 284 -7.08 -0.12 -16.35
C MET A 284 -7.89 1.18 -16.39
N ASP A 285 -9.18 1.09 -16.05
CA ASP A 285 -10.05 2.26 -15.89
C ASP A 285 -9.76 2.98 -14.59
N ASN A 286 -9.58 2.21 -13.51
CA ASN A 286 -9.21 2.75 -12.20
C ASN A 286 -8.18 1.83 -11.53
N ALA A 287 -7.27 2.42 -10.75
CA ALA A 287 -6.29 1.68 -9.96
C ALA A 287 -5.87 2.50 -8.74
N MET A 288 -5.76 1.85 -7.58
CA MET A 288 -5.26 2.43 -6.34
C MET A 288 -4.04 1.65 -5.86
N ASN A 289 -3.03 2.38 -5.39
CA ASN A 289 -1.87 1.80 -4.73
C ASN A 289 -2.26 1.19 -3.38
N LEU A 290 -1.67 0.07 -3.03
CA LEU A 290 -1.78 -0.57 -1.72
C LEU A 290 -0.45 -0.46 -0.97
N ASP A 291 -0.31 -1.13 0.19
CA ASP A 291 0.98 -1.16 0.87
C ASP A 291 2.02 -1.91 0.04
N ASN A 292 3.28 -1.50 0.16
CA ASN A 292 4.36 -1.85 -0.75
C ASN A 292 5.57 -2.46 -0.03
N GLY A 293 6.59 -2.81 -0.79
CA GLY A 293 7.86 -3.28 -0.26
C GLY A 293 7.74 -4.59 0.51
N GLY A 294 8.17 -4.61 1.77
CA GLY A 294 8.17 -5.82 2.61
C GLY A 294 6.79 -6.38 2.95
N SER A 295 5.72 -5.59 2.75
CA SER A 295 4.34 -6.03 2.96
C SER A 295 3.71 -6.65 1.71
N THR A 296 4.36 -6.51 0.55
CA THR A 296 3.84 -6.97 -0.74
C THR A 296 3.64 -8.47 -0.75
N ALA A 297 2.40 -8.90 -0.95
CA ALA A 297 2.04 -10.31 -1.10
C ALA A 297 0.84 -10.46 -2.05
N LEU A 298 0.88 -11.51 -2.89
CA LEU A 298 -0.18 -11.88 -3.82
C LEU A 298 -0.40 -13.39 -3.76
N TRP A 299 -1.64 -13.81 -3.54
CA TRP A 299 -2.03 -15.22 -3.39
C TRP A 299 -3.04 -15.64 -4.45
N TYR A 300 -2.79 -16.81 -5.08
CA TYR A 300 -3.75 -17.51 -5.95
C TYR A 300 -3.41 -19.01 -5.97
N GLY A 301 -4.10 -19.79 -5.14
CA GLY A 301 -3.75 -21.20 -4.93
C GLY A 301 -2.33 -21.41 -4.42
N GLY A 302 -1.77 -20.42 -3.71
CA GLY A 302 -0.39 -20.31 -3.24
C GLY A 302 0.18 -18.94 -3.53
N TYR A 303 1.30 -18.57 -2.87
CA TYR A 303 1.96 -17.29 -3.11
C TYR A 303 2.47 -17.18 -4.55
N LYS A 304 2.07 -16.12 -5.24
CA LYS A 304 2.60 -15.68 -6.55
C LYS A 304 3.66 -14.60 -6.38
N VAL A 305 3.50 -13.78 -5.32
CA VAL A 305 4.47 -12.82 -4.82
C VAL A 305 4.46 -12.89 -3.29
N GLY A 306 5.58 -12.74 -2.66
CA GLY A 306 5.69 -12.79 -1.21
C GLY A 306 6.39 -14.05 -0.68
N PRO A 307 6.14 -14.43 0.61
CA PRO A 307 4.94 -14.16 1.42
C PRO A 307 4.81 -12.74 1.97
N GLY A 308 5.86 -11.92 2.01
CA GLY A 308 5.84 -10.66 2.72
C GLY A 308 5.81 -10.83 4.25
N ARG A 309 5.69 -9.70 4.97
CA ARG A 309 5.47 -9.71 6.42
C ARG A 309 4.00 -9.95 6.76
N ALA A 310 3.71 -10.25 8.03
CA ALA A 310 2.34 -10.22 8.53
C ALA A 310 1.73 -8.80 8.38
N ILE A 311 0.46 -8.73 8.04
CA ILE A 311 -0.27 -7.52 7.67
C ILE A 311 -1.55 -7.37 8.50
N PRO A 312 -2.00 -6.13 8.83
CA PRO A 312 -3.20 -5.91 9.64
C PRO A 312 -4.52 -6.08 8.87
N ASN A 313 -4.50 -5.97 7.54
CA ASN A 313 -5.68 -6.16 6.69
C ASN A 313 -5.29 -6.61 5.27
N ALA A 314 -6.26 -7.20 4.56
CA ALA A 314 -6.09 -7.73 3.21
C ALA A 314 -7.38 -7.61 2.39
N ILE A 315 -7.24 -7.56 1.06
CA ILE A 315 -8.35 -7.70 0.09
C ILE A 315 -8.38 -9.15 -0.36
N ILE A 316 -9.56 -9.78 -0.27
CA ILE A 316 -9.75 -11.21 -0.55
C ILE A 316 -10.87 -11.38 -1.58
N PHE A 317 -10.65 -12.25 -2.57
CA PHE A 317 -11.66 -12.71 -3.51
C PHE A 317 -12.25 -14.03 -3.04
N THR A 318 -13.56 -14.06 -2.86
CA THR A 318 -14.35 -15.25 -2.50
C THR A 318 -15.43 -15.52 -3.57
N LYS A 319 -16.04 -16.70 -3.50
CA LYS A 319 -17.19 -17.04 -4.34
C LYS A 319 -18.48 -16.48 -3.76
#